data_63561f6054853cee0299d03e2555e831
#
_entry.id   63561f6054853cee0299d03e2555e831
#
_cell.length_a   1.000
_cell.length_b   1.000
_cell.length_c   1.000
_cell.angle_alpha   90.00
_cell.angle_beta   90.00
_cell.angle_gamma   90.00
#
_symmetry.space_group_name_H-M   'P 1'
#
loop_
_entity.id
_entity.type
_entity.pdbx_description
1 polymer ?
#
loop_
_entity_poly.entity_id
_entity_poly.type
_entity_poly.pdbx_seq_one_letter_code
_entity_poly.pdbx_strand_id
1 'polypeptide(L)'
;MLKLKQYRDTAVGLPDLLNYALKPDEGIVQGKDGSLMASWYFRGEDMGSSTAQELAQLSARLNHALVQLGSGWMIHVDAIRQYARSYPPLCPFPDRTTLVIDAERRVQYEQEAAHLESVYAMTLTYLPPKAAETKIAGWIYSGKKNDTQGMAGRILNNYKNALMDFESAISGVLKGRRMLTTEHTDGLIGHPTWGATYTLDEQLRFFNYCITGEDRPVRLPAVPMYLDALIGNQPLLTGIEPQVGDKHIAVIALDGYPQESWPGMLGALDTLSITYRWNTRFIFLDGHEAKAIMNKHRKKWQQKQRGLKDQIFKTSTGAVDLDALQQTNDVESAMSEVESGVLKFGYHTANIIVMHDDPVVLKEQAQKVRKAILELGFGARIETINAVEAWLGSLPGHSQYNVRRPLLHTLNLSDMLPITSVWAGNEFNPCPFYPEQSPPLTYTATTGHTPFRLSLHVGDVGHTLMLGKTGGGKSTALAFLAAQHFRYPDAQVFSFDKGYSGFVLCNAAGGAYYDIAGEHSELAFCPLAQIDTKEEQSWAVEWVETLLVLQGATITPNNRSLIFDAVQRLSHSSVRTLTEFVSQIQDVGMRSALNYYTVAGPLGHLLDAEKDGLK
;
A
#
# COMPACT_ATOMS: atom_id res chain seq x y z
N MET A 1 -59.80 -14.71 -16.05
CA MET A 1 -58.53 -15.04 -16.77
C MET A 1 -57.39 -14.42 -16.01
N LEU A 2 -56.62 -15.19 -15.27
CA LEU A 2 -55.38 -14.73 -14.61
C LEU A 2 -54.39 -14.33 -15.70
N LYS A 3 -53.99 -13.06 -15.74
CA LYS A 3 -53.00 -12.58 -16.70
C LYS A 3 -51.69 -13.33 -16.43
N LEU A 4 -51.22 -14.16 -17.35
CA LEU A 4 -49.95 -14.89 -17.31
C LEU A 4 -48.74 -13.99 -16.94
N LYS A 5 -48.87 -12.69 -17.12
CA LYS A 5 -47.87 -11.68 -16.71
C LYS A 5 -47.68 -11.60 -15.20
N GLN A 6 -48.71 -11.87 -14.39
CA GLN A 6 -48.61 -11.85 -12.90
C GLN A 6 -47.97 -13.13 -12.33
N TYR A 7 -47.93 -14.21 -13.08
CA TYR A 7 -47.23 -15.45 -12.70
C TYR A 7 -45.76 -15.47 -13.16
N ARG A 8 -45.32 -14.47 -13.93
CA ARG A 8 -43.95 -14.33 -14.42
C ARG A 8 -43.14 -13.23 -13.70
N ASP A 9 -43.65 -12.64 -12.63
CA ASP A 9 -42.80 -11.91 -11.71
C ASP A 9 -41.97 -12.96 -10.94
N THR A 10 -40.92 -13.38 -11.61
CA THR A 10 -39.84 -14.17 -11.01
C THR A 10 -39.25 -13.34 -9.85
N ALA A 11 -39.01 -13.99 -8.72
CA ALA A 11 -38.31 -13.37 -7.61
C ALA A 11 -37.03 -12.71 -8.10
N VAL A 12 -36.85 -11.42 -7.80
CA VAL A 12 -35.67 -10.67 -8.19
C VAL A 12 -34.49 -11.22 -7.40
N GLY A 13 -33.56 -11.86 -8.09
CA GLY A 13 -32.33 -12.38 -7.51
C GLY A 13 -31.25 -11.29 -7.44
N LEU A 14 -30.16 -11.56 -6.72
CA LEU A 14 -29.02 -10.65 -6.65
C LEU A 14 -28.48 -10.26 -8.04
N PRO A 15 -28.36 -11.18 -9.04
CA PRO A 15 -27.91 -10.80 -10.38
C PRO A 15 -28.74 -9.70 -11.03
N ASP A 16 -30.07 -9.69 -10.79
CA ASP A 16 -30.95 -8.68 -11.39
C ASP A 16 -30.67 -7.27 -10.88
N LEU A 17 -30.18 -7.15 -9.66
CA LEU A 17 -29.83 -5.89 -8.99
C LEU A 17 -28.43 -5.38 -9.33
N LEU A 18 -27.53 -6.26 -9.81
CA LEU A 18 -26.16 -5.90 -10.15
C LEU A 18 -26.08 -5.27 -11.55
N ASN A 19 -25.30 -4.19 -11.66
CA ASN A 19 -25.12 -3.45 -12.92
C ASN A 19 -23.88 -3.93 -13.69
N TYR A 20 -23.67 -5.24 -13.83
CA TYR A 20 -22.52 -5.80 -14.54
C TYR A 20 -22.96 -6.68 -15.70
N ALA A 21 -22.65 -6.28 -16.93
CA ALA A 21 -23.10 -6.99 -18.12
C ALA A 21 -21.97 -7.84 -18.76
N LEU A 22 -20.93 -7.19 -19.28
CA LEU A 22 -19.86 -7.85 -20.03
C LEU A 22 -18.55 -7.07 -19.97
N LYS A 23 -17.47 -7.66 -20.49
CA LYS A 23 -16.17 -7.00 -20.71
C LYS A 23 -16.00 -6.67 -22.19
N PRO A 24 -16.16 -5.39 -22.59
CA PRO A 24 -15.91 -4.99 -23.96
C PRO A 24 -14.42 -4.98 -24.31
N ASP A 25 -13.55 -4.78 -23.30
CA ASP A 25 -12.11 -4.77 -23.45
C ASP A 25 -11.40 -5.14 -22.13
N GLU A 26 -10.11 -5.34 -22.18
CA GLU A 26 -9.32 -5.67 -21.00
C GLU A 26 -9.34 -4.52 -19.99
N GLY A 27 -9.59 -4.88 -18.70
CA GLY A 27 -9.70 -3.91 -17.61
C GLY A 27 -10.88 -2.94 -17.74
N ILE A 28 -11.86 -3.23 -18.60
CA ILE A 28 -13.08 -2.43 -18.76
C ILE A 28 -14.29 -3.35 -18.62
N VAL A 29 -15.19 -3.01 -17.70
CA VAL A 29 -16.49 -3.66 -17.54
C VAL A 29 -17.59 -2.71 -18.03
N GLN A 30 -18.56 -3.24 -18.72
CA GLN A 30 -19.77 -2.53 -19.15
C GLN A 30 -20.93 -2.87 -18.23
N GLY A 31 -21.64 -1.85 -17.78
CA GLY A 31 -22.89 -1.97 -17.02
C GLY A 31 -24.09 -2.30 -17.90
N LYS A 32 -25.16 -2.83 -17.29
CA LYS A 32 -26.46 -3.06 -17.95
C LYS A 32 -27.10 -1.75 -18.45
N ASP A 33 -26.80 -0.64 -17.79
CA ASP A 33 -27.21 0.71 -18.17
C ASP A 33 -26.34 1.34 -19.27
N GLY A 34 -25.39 0.59 -19.82
CA GLY A 34 -24.45 1.04 -20.84
C GLY A 34 -23.27 1.83 -20.31
N SER A 35 -23.13 2.00 -18.99
CA SER A 35 -21.95 2.60 -18.38
C SER A 35 -20.68 1.79 -18.63
N LEU A 36 -19.54 2.47 -18.68
CA LEU A 36 -18.22 1.85 -18.77
C LEU A 36 -17.46 2.11 -17.47
N MET A 37 -16.79 1.10 -16.94
CA MET A 37 -16.05 1.23 -15.68
C MET A 37 -14.68 0.53 -15.75
N ALA A 38 -13.67 1.20 -15.20
CA ALA A 38 -12.33 0.68 -15.01
C ALA A 38 -11.90 0.88 -13.57
N SER A 39 -11.08 -0.03 -13.05
CA SER A 39 -10.70 -0.04 -11.63
C SER A 39 -9.20 -0.15 -11.45
N TRP A 40 -8.71 0.44 -10.35
CA TRP A 40 -7.31 0.42 -9.93
C TRP A 40 -7.21 0.04 -8.46
N TYR A 41 -6.19 -0.72 -8.12
CA TYR A 41 -5.63 -0.66 -6.77
C TYR A 41 -4.69 0.53 -6.71
N PHE A 42 -4.73 1.27 -5.61
CA PHE A 42 -3.83 2.39 -5.42
C PHE A 42 -3.27 2.42 -4.00
N ARG A 43 -2.22 3.18 -3.83
CA ARG A 43 -1.64 3.47 -2.53
C ARG A 43 -1.31 4.95 -2.48
N GLY A 44 -1.73 5.61 -1.41
CA GLY A 44 -1.24 6.94 -1.04
C GLY A 44 0.23 6.90 -0.62
N GLU A 45 0.83 8.03 -0.43
CA GLU A 45 2.14 8.11 0.19
C GLU A 45 2.03 7.82 1.69
N ASP A 46 3.08 7.23 2.28
CA ASP A 46 3.17 7.09 3.72
C ASP A 46 3.59 8.44 4.31
N MET A 47 2.62 9.13 4.88
CA MET A 47 2.73 10.50 5.36
C MET A 47 2.80 10.60 6.88
N GLY A 48 3.19 9.51 7.56
CA GLY A 48 3.26 9.46 9.03
C GLY A 48 4.14 10.52 9.70
N SER A 49 5.05 11.14 8.95
CA SER A 49 5.90 12.25 9.39
C SER A 49 5.65 13.57 8.64
N SER A 50 4.58 13.67 7.86
CA SER A 50 4.32 14.84 7.00
C SER A 50 3.72 16.00 7.77
N THR A 51 4.01 17.19 7.27
CA THR A 51 3.42 18.42 7.75
C THR A 51 2.01 18.63 7.19
N ALA A 52 1.18 19.40 7.88
CA ALA A 52 -0.15 19.77 7.39
C ALA A 52 -0.10 20.46 6.00
N GLN A 53 0.98 21.19 5.70
CA GLN A 53 1.17 21.86 4.43
C GLN A 53 1.40 20.85 3.28
N GLU A 54 2.19 19.80 3.51
CA GLU A 54 2.42 18.72 2.53
C GLU A 54 1.12 17.96 2.23
N LEU A 55 0.34 17.65 3.26
CA LEU A 55 -0.98 17.03 3.11
C LEU A 55 -1.94 17.92 2.30
N ALA A 56 -1.96 19.22 2.57
CA ALA A 56 -2.79 20.17 1.83
C ALA A 56 -2.37 20.27 0.34
N GLN A 57 -1.06 20.21 0.05
CA GLN A 57 -0.56 20.17 -1.33
C GLN A 57 -0.99 18.89 -2.05
N LEU A 58 -0.96 17.75 -1.36
CA LEU A 58 -1.40 16.47 -1.91
C LEU A 58 -2.90 16.52 -2.27
N SER A 59 -3.74 17.01 -1.35
CA SER A 59 -5.17 17.20 -1.58
C SER A 59 -5.45 18.15 -2.75
N ALA A 60 -4.72 19.26 -2.85
CA ALA A 60 -4.87 20.22 -3.96
C ALA A 60 -4.48 19.59 -5.32
N ARG A 61 -3.43 18.76 -5.38
CA ARG A 61 -3.06 18.04 -6.60
C ARG A 61 -4.11 17.02 -7.00
N LEU A 62 -4.68 16.29 -6.04
CA LEU A 62 -5.78 15.37 -6.31
C LEU A 62 -7.01 16.09 -6.81
N ASN A 63 -7.38 17.20 -6.18
CA ASN A 63 -8.47 18.06 -6.66
C ASN A 63 -8.24 18.49 -8.13
N HIS A 64 -7.02 18.88 -8.50
CA HIS A 64 -6.68 19.25 -9.88
C HIS A 64 -6.95 18.12 -10.89
N ALA A 65 -6.67 16.87 -10.54
CA ALA A 65 -7.01 15.72 -11.37
C ALA A 65 -8.53 15.50 -11.45
N LEU A 66 -9.25 15.66 -10.34
CA LEU A 66 -10.70 15.43 -10.26
C LEU A 66 -11.53 16.49 -10.97
N VAL A 67 -11.11 17.75 -11.00
CA VAL A 67 -11.85 18.84 -11.68
C VAL A 67 -11.93 18.68 -13.20
N GLN A 68 -11.14 17.80 -13.79
CA GLN A 68 -11.21 17.48 -15.22
C GLN A 68 -12.43 16.63 -15.56
N LEU A 69 -12.99 15.90 -14.60
CA LEU A 69 -14.19 15.09 -14.76
C LEU A 69 -15.44 15.96 -14.67
N GLY A 70 -16.45 15.73 -15.51
CA GLY A 70 -17.70 16.48 -15.58
C GLY A 70 -18.94 15.60 -15.51
N SER A 71 -20.08 16.12 -15.94
CA SER A 71 -21.33 15.36 -16.00
C SER A 71 -21.19 14.09 -16.82
N GLY A 72 -21.80 13.01 -16.33
CA GLY A 72 -21.63 11.65 -16.87
C GLY A 72 -20.51 10.87 -16.21
N TRP A 73 -19.62 11.49 -15.43
CA TRP A 73 -18.58 10.80 -14.69
C TRP A 73 -18.98 10.54 -13.24
N MET A 74 -18.54 9.41 -12.74
CA MET A 74 -18.71 9.00 -11.35
C MET A 74 -17.46 8.25 -10.88
N ILE A 75 -17.03 8.52 -9.67
CA ILE A 75 -15.95 7.77 -9.03
C ILE A 75 -16.48 7.06 -7.78
N HIS A 76 -16.06 5.79 -7.62
CA HIS A 76 -16.13 5.07 -6.36
C HIS A 76 -14.71 4.89 -5.84
N VAL A 77 -14.48 5.20 -4.58
CA VAL A 77 -13.22 4.96 -3.89
C VAL A 77 -13.51 4.10 -2.66
N ASP A 78 -12.80 3.00 -2.57
CA ASP A 78 -12.98 2.01 -1.51
C ASP A 78 -11.70 1.91 -0.67
N ALA A 79 -11.83 2.10 0.64
CA ALA A 79 -10.84 1.73 1.63
C ALA A 79 -11.30 0.44 2.32
N ILE A 80 -10.57 -0.63 2.08
CA ILE A 80 -10.90 -1.98 2.54
C ILE A 80 -9.98 -2.32 3.69
N ARG A 81 -10.52 -2.47 4.89
CA ARG A 81 -9.82 -2.98 6.05
C ARG A 81 -10.07 -4.48 6.16
N GLN A 82 -9.03 -5.27 5.96
CA GLN A 82 -9.11 -6.73 5.93
C GLN A 82 -8.03 -7.36 6.80
N TYR A 83 -8.18 -8.66 7.09
CA TYR A 83 -7.12 -9.40 7.78
C TYR A 83 -5.84 -9.38 6.96
N ALA A 84 -4.74 -9.01 7.62
CA ALA A 84 -3.41 -9.09 7.03
C ALA A 84 -3.03 -10.54 6.75
N ARG A 85 -2.11 -10.73 5.83
CA ARG A 85 -1.60 -12.07 5.55
C ARG A 85 -1.00 -12.69 6.80
N SER A 86 -1.14 -14.01 6.90
CA SER A 86 -0.51 -14.80 7.95
C SER A 86 1.02 -14.62 7.94
N TYR A 87 1.65 -14.93 9.08
CA TYR A 87 3.11 -14.99 9.18
C TYR A 87 3.71 -15.81 8.02
N PRO A 88 4.92 -15.49 7.53
CA PRO A 88 5.52 -16.20 6.42
C PRO A 88 5.50 -17.73 6.60
N PRO A 89 5.42 -18.51 5.52
CA PRO A 89 5.47 -19.97 5.61
C PRO A 89 6.74 -20.44 6.31
N LEU A 90 6.75 -21.66 6.80
CA LEU A 90 7.93 -22.28 7.40
C LEU A 90 9.05 -22.33 6.35
N CYS A 91 10.19 -21.76 6.70
CA CYS A 91 11.41 -21.80 5.88
C CYS A 91 12.39 -22.82 6.45
N PRO A 92 13.23 -23.43 5.62
CA PRO A 92 14.26 -24.35 6.09
C PRO A 92 15.44 -23.57 6.70
N PHE A 93 15.36 -23.27 8.00
CA PHE A 93 16.49 -22.71 8.72
C PHE A 93 17.61 -23.75 8.87
N PRO A 94 18.89 -23.37 8.70
CA PRO A 94 20.01 -24.33 8.71
C PRO A 94 20.33 -24.89 10.11
N ASP A 95 19.93 -24.19 11.17
CA ASP A 95 20.21 -24.53 12.54
C ASP A 95 18.98 -24.42 13.45
N ARG A 96 19.02 -25.11 14.60
CA ARG A 96 17.91 -25.13 15.54
C ARG A 96 17.71 -23.81 16.26
N THR A 97 18.75 -23.03 16.49
CA THR A 97 18.66 -21.78 17.26
C THR A 97 17.89 -20.72 16.46
N THR A 98 18.27 -20.51 15.20
CA THR A 98 17.60 -19.54 14.33
C THR A 98 16.17 -19.98 13.99
N LEU A 99 15.93 -21.29 13.86
CA LEU A 99 14.58 -21.85 13.73
C LEU A 99 13.70 -21.54 14.96
N VAL A 100 14.22 -21.71 16.17
CA VAL A 100 13.47 -21.44 17.42
C VAL A 100 13.17 -19.95 17.55
N ILE A 101 14.13 -19.08 17.19
CA ILE A 101 13.91 -17.62 17.19
C ILE A 101 12.75 -17.23 16.25
N ASP A 102 12.69 -17.83 15.05
CA ASP A 102 11.59 -17.59 14.11
C ASP A 102 10.26 -18.18 14.61
N ALA A 103 10.30 -19.38 15.19
CA ALA A 103 9.11 -20.03 15.76
C ALA A 103 8.49 -19.22 16.91
N GLU A 104 9.31 -18.69 17.82
CA GLU A 104 8.86 -17.80 18.91
C GLU A 104 8.26 -16.50 18.35
N ARG A 105 8.89 -15.92 17.32
CA ARG A 105 8.35 -14.73 16.68
C ARG A 105 7.00 -15.01 16.01
N ARG A 106 6.85 -16.17 15.37
CA ARG A 106 5.58 -16.65 14.81
C ARG A 106 4.51 -16.76 15.89
N VAL A 107 4.82 -17.43 17.01
CA VAL A 107 3.87 -17.59 18.13
C VAL A 107 3.43 -16.23 18.68
N GLN A 108 4.37 -15.29 18.85
CA GLN A 108 4.05 -13.94 19.28
C GLN A 108 3.11 -13.25 18.27
N TYR A 109 3.41 -13.32 16.98
CA TYR A 109 2.59 -12.74 15.93
C TYR A 109 1.17 -13.33 15.90
N GLU A 110 1.05 -14.65 16.02
CA GLU A 110 -0.23 -15.35 15.98
C GLU A 110 -1.07 -15.16 17.26
N GLN A 111 -0.42 -14.88 18.41
CA GLN A 111 -1.08 -14.60 19.68
C GLN A 111 -1.45 -13.12 19.88
N GLU A 112 -0.85 -12.22 19.15
CA GLU A 112 -1.25 -10.81 19.14
C GLU A 112 -2.68 -10.67 18.62
N ALA A 113 -3.31 -9.51 18.88
CA ALA A 113 -4.64 -9.21 18.35
C ALA A 113 -4.66 -9.30 16.82
N ALA A 114 -5.86 -9.44 16.23
CA ALA A 114 -6.03 -9.58 14.79
C ALA A 114 -5.23 -8.52 14.03
N HIS A 115 -4.35 -8.98 13.16
CA HIS A 115 -3.58 -8.12 12.26
C HIS A 115 -4.45 -7.72 11.07
N LEU A 116 -4.53 -6.44 10.81
CA LEU A 116 -5.37 -5.86 9.75
C LEU A 116 -4.52 -4.97 8.84
N GLU A 117 -4.78 -5.05 7.55
CA GLU A 117 -4.17 -4.16 6.55
C GLU A 117 -5.25 -3.46 5.74
N SER A 118 -4.93 -2.25 5.25
CA SER A 118 -5.83 -1.48 4.41
C SER A 118 -5.42 -1.61 2.94
N VAL A 119 -6.39 -1.96 2.10
CA VAL A 119 -6.25 -1.99 0.64
C VAL A 119 -7.16 -0.92 0.07
N TYR A 120 -6.64 -0.14 -0.85
CA TYR A 120 -7.39 0.95 -1.47
C TYR A 120 -7.65 0.66 -2.93
N ALA A 121 -8.90 0.85 -3.34
CA ALA A 121 -9.32 0.68 -4.73
C ALA A 121 -10.12 1.89 -5.20
N MET A 122 -10.06 2.18 -6.49
CA MET A 122 -10.93 3.17 -7.11
C MET A 122 -11.53 2.61 -8.39
N THR A 123 -12.75 3.03 -8.69
CA THR A 123 -13.43 2.71 -9.94
C THR A 123 -13.95 3.99 -10.57
N LEU A 124 -13.49 4.30 -11.77
CA LEU A 124 -13.97 5.42 -12.57
C LEU A 124 -15.03 4.91 -13.55
N THR A 125 -16.22 5.49 -13.48
CA THR A 125 -17.37 5.09 -14.28
C THR A 125 -17.80 6.25 -15.17
N TYR A 126 -18.07 5.98 -16.44
CA TYR A 126 -18.65 6.91 -17.38
C TYR A 126 -20.05 6.44 -17.77
N LEU A 127 -21.06 7.28 -17.56
CA LEU A 127 -22.43 7.07 -18.01
C LEU A 127 -22.64 7.86 -19.30
N PRO A 128 -22.81 7.20 -20.44
CA PRO A 128 -23.04 7.89 -21.70
C PRO A 128 -24.42 8.57 -21.71
N PRO A 129 -24.60 9.64 -22.52
CA PRO A 129 -25.91 10.29 -22.66
C PRO A 129 -27.00 9.31 -23.12
N LYS A 130 -28.23 9.46 -22.62
CA LYS A 130 -29.39 8.56 -22.90
C LYS A 130 -29.61 8.22 -24.37
N ALA A 131 -29.33 9.14 -25.30
CA ALA A 131 -29.41 8.88 -26.74
C ALA A 131 -28.40 7.81 -27.22
N ALA A 132 -27.33 7.56 -26.47
CA ALA A 132 -26.33 6.55 -26.76
C ALA A 132 -26.61 5.22 -26.03
N GLU A 133 -27.30 5.23 -24.90
CA GLU A 133 -27.62 4.03 -24.09
C GLU A 133 -28.33 2.95 -24.91
N THR A 134 -29.34 3.32 -25.71
CA THR A 134 -30.14 2.40 -26.54
C THR A 134 -29.29 1.69 -27.60
N LYS A 135 -28.25 2.35 -28.11
CA LYS A 135 -27.35 1.80 -29.13
C LYS A 135 -26.26 0.93 -28.54
N ILE A 136 -25.80 1.25 -27.32
CA ILE A 136 -24.84 0.43 -26.58
C ILE A 136 -25.51 -0.84 -26.06
N ALA A 137 -26.75 -0.75 -25.59
CA ALA A 137 -27.53 -1.93 -25.22
C ALA A 137 -27.72 -2.89 -26.41
N GLY A 138 -27.89 -2.38 -27.62
CA GLY A 138 -27.94 -3.19 -28.84
C GLY A 138 -26.66 -4.00 -29.12
N TRP A 139 -25.53 -3.53 -28.64
CA TRP A 139 -24.24 -4.20 -28.76
C TRP A 139 -24.15 -5.47 -27.88
N ILE A 140 -24.77 -5.42 -26.71
CA ILE A 140 -24.89 -6.56 -25.78
C ILE A 140 -25.62 -7.74 -26.47
N TYR A 141 -26.62 -7.43 -27.31
CA TYR A 141 -27.45 -8.45 -27.97
C TYR A 141 -26.92 -8.97 -29.31
N SER A 142 -26.03 -8.23 -30.00
CA SER A 142 -25.62 -8.58 -31.37
C SER A 142 -24.36 -9.44 -31.49
N GLY A 143 -23.58 -9.62 -30.43
CA GLY A 143 -22.38 -10.47 -30.40
C GLY A 143 -21.26 -10.12 -31.39
N LYS A 144 -21.38 -9.02 -32.14
CA LYS A 144 -20.38 -8.58 -33.12
C LYS A 144 -19.24 -7.82 -32.47
N LYS A 145 -18.13 -8.49 -32.27
CA LYS A 145 -16.88 -7.95 -31.67
C LYS A 145 -16.16 -6.88 -32.50
N ASN A 146 -16.53 -6.61 -33.75
CA ASN A 146 -15.68 -5.87 -34.70
C ASN A 146 -16.28 -4.58 -35.29
N ASP A 147 -17.29 -3.95 -34.67
CA ASP A 147 -17.73 -2.64 -35.16
C ASP A 147 -17.01 -1.48 -34.43
N THR A 148 -15.70 -1.36 -34.66
CA THR A 148 -14.87 -0.22 -34.19
C THR A 148 -15.25 1.12 -34.86
N GLN A 149 -16.04 1.09 -35.93
CA GLN A 149 -16.50 2.27 -36.66
C GLN A 149 -17.88 2.75 -36.18
N GLY A 150 -18.60 1.95 -35.40
CA GLY A 150 -19.89 2.32 -34.83
C GLY A 150 -19.79 3.31 -33.66
N MET A 151 -20.95 3.84 -33.22
CA MET A 151 -21.04 4.77 -32.09
C MET A 151 -20.49 4.18 -30.78
N ALA A 152 -20.71 2.88 -30.55
CA ALA A 152 -20.22 2.15 -29.38
C ALA A 152 -18.67 2.10 -29.35
N GLY A 153 -18.05 1.81 -30.50
CA GLY A 153 -16.59 1.80 -30.60
C GLY A 153 -15.96 3.19 -30.35
N ARG A 154 -16.62 4.26 -30.82
CA ARG A 154 -16.15 5.64 -30.53
C ARG A 154 -16.26 5.98 -29.05
N ILE A 155 -17.33 5.59 -28.38
CA ILE A 155 -17.50 5.83 -26.93
C ILE A 155 -16.45 5.05 -26.14
N LEU A 156 -16.19 3.79 -26.52
CA LEU A 156 -15.14 2.99 -25.87
C LEU A 156 -13.75 3.60 -26.07
N ASN A 157 -13.42 4.07 -27.27
CA ASN A 157 -12.14 4.73 -27.54
C ASN A 157 -12.00 6.06 -26.80
N ASN A 158 -13.06 6.88 -26.76
CA ASN A 158 -13.05 8.12 -25.99
C ASN A 158 -12.87 7.84 -24.49
N TYR A 159 -13.53 6.78 -23.99
CA TYR A 159 -13.36 6.36 -22.60
C TYR A 159 -11.93 5.93 -22.32
N LYS A 160 -11.29 5.14 -23.20
CA LYS A 160 -9.89 4.74 -23.08
C LYS A 160 -8.94 5.94 -23.03
N ASN A 161 -9.15 6.93 -23.91
CA ASN A 161 -8.34 8.15 -23.88
C ASN A 161 -8.50 8.90 -22.56
N ALA A 162 -9.74 9.06 -22.09
CA ALA A 162 -10.00 9.69 -20.81
C ALA A 162 -9.40 8.92 -19.62
N LEU A 163 -9.32 7.58 -19.68
CA LEU A 163 -8.60 6.78 -18.68
C LEU A 163 -7.10 7.09 -18.67
N MET A 164 -6.46 7.20 -19.84
CA MET A 164 -5.03 7.53 -19.94
C MET A 164 -4.75 8.94 -19.38
N ASP A 165 -5.61 9.91 -19.71
CA ASP A 165 -5.50 11.27 -19.18
C ASP A 165 -5.66 11.29 -17.65
N PHE A 166 -6.63 10.57 -17.13
CA PHE A 166 -6.85 10.44 -15.69
C PHE A 166 -5.70 9.74 -14.98
N GLU A 167 -5.19 8.63 -15.52
CA GLU A 167 -4.01 7.92 -14.99
C GLU A 167 -2.79 8.84 -14.92
N SER A 168 -2.55 9.61 -15.98
CA SER A 168 -1.48 10.60 -16.01
C SER A 168 -1.66 11.67 -14.93
N ALA A 169 -2.88 12.19 -14.76
CA ALA A 169 -3.18 13.24 -13.79
C ALA A 169 -3.02 12.78 -12.33
N ILE A 170 -3.40 11.52 -12.01
CA ILE A 170 -3.30 11.00 -10.64
C ILE A 170 -1.93 10.41 -10.30
N SER A 171 -1.10 10.08 -11.29
CA SER A 171 0.21 9.39 -11.09
C SER A 171 1.18 10.15 -10.18
N GLY A 172 1.07 11.48 -10.15
CA GLY A 172 1.86 12.35 -9.27
C GLY A 172 1.37 12.40 -7.81
N VAL A 173 0.23 11.78 -7.50
CA VAL A 173 -0.41 11.82 -6.17
C VAL A 173 -0.57 10.42 -5.59
N LEU A 174 -1.01 9.48 -6.42
CA LEU A 174 -1.34 8.12 -6.01
C LEU A 174 -0.55 7.12 -6.86
N LYS A 175 0.04 6.12 -6.22
CA LYS A 175 0.68 4.99 -6.92
C LYS A 175 -0.41 3.98 -7.29
N GLY A 176 -0.98 4.14 -8.49
CA GLY A 176 -2.07 3.31 -9.00
C GLY A 176 -1.58 2.16 -9.88
N ARG A 177 -2.23 0.99 -9.76
CA ARG A 177 -2.08 -0.17 -10.64
C ARG A 177 -3.45 -0.58 -11.14
N ARG A 178 -3.63 -0.60 -12.46
CA ARG A 178 -4.89 -1.00 -13.08
C ARG A 178 -5.18 -2.48 -12.83
N MET A 179 -6.43 -2.80 -12.55
CA MET A 179 -6.90 -4.18 -12.39
C MET A 179 -7.10 -4.80 -13.77
N LEU A 180 -6.27 -5.79 -14.09
CA LEU A 180 -6.26 -6.48 -15.37
C LEU A 180 -6.50 -7.99 -15.19
N THR A 181 -6.52 -8.71 -16.30
CA THR A 181 -6.55 -10.17 -16.31
C THR A 181 -5.12 -10.73 -16.18
N THR A 182 -5.02 -11.89 -15.55
CA THR A 182 -3.77 -12.66 -15.46
C THR A 182 -4.00 -14.09 -15.91
N GLU A 183 -3.08 -14.63 -16.70
CA GLU A 183 -3.10 -16.03 -17.11
C GLU A 183 -2.39 -16.90 -16.08
N HIS A 184 -3.01 -17.99 -15.71
CA HIS A 184 -2.49 -18.98 -14.80
C HIS A 184 -2.54 -20.36 -15.43
N THR A 185 -1.54 -21.20 -15.11
CA THR A 185 -1.52 -22.61 -15.50
C THR A 185 -1.71 -23.45 -14.25
N ASP A 186 -2.61 -24.41 -14.31
CA ASP A 186 -2.86 -25.31 -13.18
C ASP A 186 -1.64 -26.26 -13.02
N GLY A 187 -0.96 -26.14 -11.90
CA GLY A 187 0.25 -26.89 -11.55
C GLY A 187 -0.01 -28.12 -10.66
N LEU A 188 -1.27 -28.46 -10.37
CA LEU A 188 -1.61 -29.62 -9.54
C LEU A 188 -1.35 -30.92 -10.29
N ILE A 189 -0.16 -31.52 -10.09
CA ILE A 189 0.25 -32.78 -10.72
C ILE A 189 -0.74 -33.90 -10.36
N GLY A 190 -1.24 -34.60 -11.38
CA GLY A 190 -2.21 -35.68 -11.22
C GLY A 190 -3.68 -35.24 -11.12
N HIS A 191 -3.98 -33.95 -11.16
CA HIS A 191 -5.35 -33.45 -11.25
C HIS A 191 -5.82 -33.40 -12.72
N PRO A 192 -7.13 -33.63 -13.03
CA PRO A 192 -7.67 -33.58 -14.39
C PRO A 192 -7.42 -32.26 -15.13
N THR A 193 -7.20 -31.15 -14.40
CA THR A 193 -6.92 -29.82 -14.96
C THR A 193 -5.43 -29.48 -15.06
N TRP A 194 -4.53 -30.43 -14.74
CA TRP A 194 -3.10 -30.20 -14.80
C TRP A 194 -2.64 -29.73 -16.18
N GLY A 195 -1.90 -28.62 -16.20
CA GLY A 195 -1.44 -27.99 -17.44
C GLY A 195 -2.51 -27.16 -18.16
N ALA A 196 -3.74 -27.11 -17.68
CA ALA A 196 -4.77 -26.25 -18.26
C ALA A 196 -4.51 -24.77 -17.90
N THR A 197 -4.51 -23.91 -18.90
CA THR A 197 -4.44 -22.46 -18.71
C THR A 197 -5.84 -21.89 -18.47
N TYR A 198 -5.95 -20.94 -17.55
CA TYR A 198 -7.16 -20.19 -17.27
C TYR A 198 -6.84 -18.75 -16.94
N THR A 199 -7.82 -17.88 -17.16
CA THR A 199 -7.67 -16.44 -16.93
C THR A 199 -8.39 -16.05 -15.64
N LEU A 200 -7.69 -15.40 -14.73
CA LEU A 200 -8.24 -14.74 -13.56
C LEU A 200 -8.44 -13.26 -13.84
N ASP A 201 -9.50 -12.68 -13.31
CA ASP A 201 -9.84 -11.28 -13.49
C ASP A 201 -9.80 -10.55 -12.13
N GLU A 202 -8.86 -9.61 -11.98
CA GLU A 202 -8.69 -8.84 -10.74
C GLU A 202 -9.85 -7.87 -10.49
N GLN A 203 -10.42 -7.26 -11.55
CA GLN A 203 -11.54 -6.31 -11.40
C GLN A 203 -12.81 -7.04 -10.95
N LEU A 204 -13.10 -8.21 -11.51
CA LEU A 204 -14.23 -9.03 -11.07
C LEU A 204 -14.01 -9.62 -9.68
N ARG A 205 -12.77 -9.98 -9.30
CA ARG A 205 -12.41 -10.38 -7.94
C ARG A 205 -12.71 -9.26 -6.95
N PHE A 206 -12.34 -8.03 -7.27
CA PHE A 206 -12.64 -6.86 -6.46
C PHE A 206 -14.16 -6.61 -6.37
N PHE A 207 -14.89 -6.70 -7.49
CA PHE A 207 -16.36 -6.54 -7.47
C PHE A 207 -17.04 -7.63 -6.65
N ASN A 208 -16.59 -8.88 -6.79
CA ASN A 208 -17.08 -9.99 -5.96
C ASN A 208 -16.83 -9.73 -4.46
N TYR A 209 -15.64 -9.23 -4.11
CA TYR A 209 -15.35 -8.82 -2.74
C TYR A 209 -16.30 -7.74 -2.24
N CYS A 210 -16.58 -6.71 -3.03
CA CYS A 210 -17.53 -5.65 -2.68
C CYS A 210 -18.94 -6.18 -2.43
N ILE A 211 -19.33 -7.25 -3.10
CA ILE A 211 -20.65 -7.89 -2.99
C ILE A 211 -20.70 -8.83 -1.77
N THR A 212 -19.71 -9.72 -1.63
CA THR A 212 -19.77 -10.85 -0.70
C THR A 212 -18.94 -10.66 0.56
N GLY A 213 -18.01 -9.69 0.57
CA GLY A 213 -16.98 -9.55 1.61
C GLY A 213 -15.95 -10.69 1.63
N GLU A 214 -15.85 -11.47 0.55
CA GLU A 214 -14.91 -12.59 0.43
C GLU A 214 -13.95 -12.38 -0.72
N ASP A 215 -12.66 -12.48 -0.44
CA ASP A 215 -11.61 -12.37 -1.44
C ASP A 215 -11.41 -13.71 -2.14
N ARG A 216 -12.17 -13.93 -3.20
CA ARG A 216 -12.11 -15.16 -4.03
C ARG A 216 -11.64 -14.82 -5.45
N PRO A 217 -10.67 -15.57 -6.00
CA PRO A 217 -10.29 -15.43 -7.39
C PRO A 217 -11.49 -15.71 -8.32
N VAL A 218 -11.72 -14.84 -9.30
CA VAL A 218 -12.78 -15.00 -10.29
C VAL A 218 -12.17 -15.44 -11.59
N ARG A 219 -12.50 -16.66 -12.01
CA ARG A 219 -12.08 -17.24 -13.29
C ARG A 219 -13.05 -16.82 -14.39
N LEU A 220 -12.50 -16.28 -15.48
CA LEU A 220 -13.30 -15.99 -16.66
C LEU A 220 -13.70 -17.30 -17.37
N PRO A 221 -14.99 -17.49 -17.67
CA PRO A 221 -15.44 -18.65 -18.40
C PRO A 221 -15.00 -18.58 -19.87
N ALA A 222 -14.69 -19.73 -20.47
CA ALA A 222 -14.36 -19.83 -21.90
C ALA A 222 -15.53 -19.44 -22.82
N VAL A 223 -16.76 -19.63 -22.34
CA VAL A 223 -17.98 -19.23 -23.04
C VAL A 223 -18.46 -17.90 -22.47
N PRO A 224 -18.75 -16.88 -23.30
CA PRO A 224 -19.28 -15.61 -22.83
C PRO A 224 -20.57 -15.79 -22.03
N MET A 225 -20.60 -15.22 -20.82
CA MET A 225 -21.77 -15.15 -19.96
C MET A 225 -21.89 -13.76 -19.33
N TYR A 226 -23.06 -13.44 -18.84
CA TYR A 226 -23.26 -12.18 -18.12
C TYR A 226 -22.49 -12.19 -16.81
N LEU A 227 -21.79 -11.08 -16.52
CA LEU A 227 -20.92 -10.94 -15.37
C LEU A 227 -21.71 -10.93 -14.05
N ASP A 228 -22.90 -10.37 -14.04
CA ASP A 228 -23.82 -10.38 -12.89
C ASP A 228 -24.15 -11.79 -12.40
N ALA A 229 -24.38 -12.74 -13.33
CA ALA A 229 -24.59 -14.13 -12.98
C ALA A 229 -23.32 -14.82 -12.47
N LEU A 230 -22.14 -14.38 -12.93
CA LEU A 230 -20.86 -14.94 -12.52
C LEU A 230 -20.52 -14.56 -11.06
N ILE A 231 -20.71 -13.29 -10.69
CA ILE A 231 -20.32 -12.75 -9.37
C ILE A 231 -21.50 -12.55 -8.42
N GLY A 232 -22.74 -12.62 -8.90
CA GLY A 232 -23.97 -12.49 -8.13
C GLY A 232 -24.64 -13.81 -7.76
N ASN A 233 -23.91 -14.91 -7.75
CA ASN A 233 -24.44 -16.28 -7.55
C ASN A 233 -24.79 -16.60 -6.08
N GLN A 234 -24.77 -15.62 -5.18
CA GLN A 234 -25.12 -15.77 -3.77
C GLN A 234 -26.61 -15.41 -3.53
N PRO A 235 -27.30 -16.06 -2.60
CA PRO A 235 -28.63 -15.66 -2.21
C PRO A 235 -28.60 -14.29 -1.51
N LEU A 236 -29.56 -13.43 -1.82
CA LEU A 236 -29.78 -12.16 -1.17
C LEU A 236 -31.07 -12.20 -0.35
N LEU A 237 -30.96 -12.03 0.95
CA LEU A 237 -32.08 -11.75 1.83
C LEU A 237 -32.17 -10.24 2.05
N THR A 238 -33.30 -9.65 1.67
CA THR A 238 -33.56 -8.21 1.83
C THR A 238 -34.29 -7.95 3.14
N GLY A 239 -34.25 -6.71 3.62
CA GLY A 239 -34.94 -6.31 4.85
C GLY A 239 -34.14 -5.29 5.65
N ILE A 240 -34.44 -5.18 6.93
CA ILE A 240 -33.76 -4.26 7.86
C ILE A 240 -32.34 -4.76 8.17
N GLU A 241 -32.13 -6.06 8.17
CA GLU A 241 -30.86 -6.74 8.36
C GLU A 241 -30.58 -7.57 7.08
N PRO A 242 -30.05 -6.96 6.02
CA PRO A 242 -29.79 -7.67 4.77
C PRO A 242 -28.66 -8.69 4.93
N GLN A 243 -28.73 -9.76 4.11
CA GLN A 243 -27.75 -10.82 4.12
C GLN A 243 -27.41 -11.25 2.69
N VAL A 244 -26.13 -11.46 2.40
CA VAL A 244 -25.63 -12.04 1.14
C VAL A 244 -24.84 -13.30 1.45
N GLY A 245 -25.28 -14.43 0.90
CA GLY A 245 -24.75 -15.73 1.29
C GLY A 245 -24.98 -15.97 2.79
N ASP A 246 -23.90 -16.26 3.50
CA ASP A 246 -23.92 -16.47 4.96
C ASP A 246 -23.63 -15.20 5.76
N LYS A 247 -23.35 -14.05 5.10
CA LYS A 247 -22.94 -12.82 5.78
C LYS A 247 -24.06 -11.81 5.91
N HIS A 248 -24.33 -11.41 7.14
CA HIS A 248 -25.17 -10.27 7.45
C HIS A 248 -24.44 -8.96 7.13
N ILE A 249 -25.17 -7.94 6.70
CA ILE A 249 -24.64 -6.65 6.26
C ILE A 249 -25.17 -5.55 7.17
N ALA A 250 -24.26 -4.71 7.70
CA ALA A 250 -24.59 -3.44 8.29
C ALA A 250 -23.97 -2.30 7.47
N VAL A 251 -24.77 -1.27 7.19
CA VAL A 251 -24.30 -0.10 6.47
C VAL A 251 -24.37 1.12 7.39
N ILE A 252 -23.25 1.76 7.61
CA ILE A 252 -23.13 3.00 8.35
C ILE A 252 -22.96 4.14 7.37
N ALA A 253 -23.99 4.95 7.19
CA ALA A 253 -23.99 6.09 6.27
C ALA A 253 -23.54 7.36 6.98
N LEU A 254 -22.72 8.18 6.30
CA LEU A 254 -22.42 9.54 6.72
C LEU A 254 -23.60 10.43 6.33
N ASP A 255 -24.23 11.10 7.32
CA ASP A 255 -25.40 11.96 7.11
C ASP A 255 -25.23 13.40 7.61
N GLY A 256 -24.05 13.73 8.15
CA GLY A 256 -23.63 15.06 8.54
C GLY A 256 -22.14 15.25 8.31
N TYR A 257 -21.73 16.48 8.00
CA TYR A 257 -20.34 16.83 7.71
C TYR A 257 -19.87 17.91 8.70
N PRO A 258 -18.60 17.89 9.14
CA PRO A 258 -18.04 19.00 9.92
C PRO A 258 -17.99 20.28 9.08
N GLN A 259 -17.83 21.43 9.73
CA GLN A 259 -17.77 22.73 9.06
C GLN A 259 -16.51 22.88 8.19
N GLU A 260 -15.42 22.28 8.60
CA GLU A 260 -14.13 22.29 7.90
C GLU A 260 -13.68 20.86 7.60
N SER A 261 -13.04 20.68 6.46
CA SER A 261 -12.38 19.43 6.10
C SER A 261 -10.86 19.61 6.10
N TRP A 262 -10.14 18.56 6.39
CA TRP A 262 -8.68 18.51 6.29
C TRP A 262 -8.23 17.19 5.68
N PRO A 263 -7.11 17.18 4.95
CA PRO A 263 -6.63 15.99 4.27
C PRO A 263 -6.39 14.82 5.22
N GLY A 264 -6.95 13.65 4.85
CA GLY A 264 -6.77 12.42 5.62
C GLY A 264 -7.61 12.33 6.90
N MET A 265 -8.63 13.17 7.07
CA MET A 265 -9.46 13.24 8.27
C MET A 265 -10.14 11.92 8.66
N LEU A 266 -10.39 11.03 7.71
CA LEU A 266 -10.97 9.72 7.96
C LEU A 266 -9.93 8.61 8.20
N GLY A 267 -8.64 8.92 8.17
CA GLY A 267 -7.55 7.97 8.44
C GLY A 267 -7.59 7.38 9.86
N ALA A 268 -8.25 8.04 10.82
CA ALA A 268 -8.47 7.49 12.15
C ALA A 268 -9.26 6.17 12.15
N LEU A 269 -10.03 5.87 11.10
CA LEU A 269 -10.74 4.58 10.96
C LEU A 269 -9.75 3.41 10.82
N ASP A 270 -8.54 3.63 10.32
CA ASP A 270 -7.51 2.59 10.21
C ASP A 270 -7.00 2.08 11.56
N THR A 271 -7.30 2.78 12.66
CA THR A 271 -6.97 2.32 14.02
C THR A 271 -7.96 1.29 14.56
N LEU A 272 -9.11 1.10 13.91
CA LEU A 272 -10.11 0.13 14.34
C LEU A 272 -9.64 -1.31 14.08
N SER A 273 -9.85 -2.17 15.07
CA SER A 273 -9.61 -3.62 14.97
C SER A 273 -10.82 -4.37 14.38
N ILE A 274 -11.39 -3.82 13.29
CA ILE A 274 -12.61 -4.31 12.65
C ILE A 274 -12.37 -4.36 11.15
N THR A 275 -12.84 -5.42 10.50
CA THR A 275 -12.87 -5.48 9.04
C THR A 275 -14.05 -4.69 8.50
N TYR A 276 -13.81 -3.83 7.55
CA TYR A 276 -14.86 -3.02 6.92
C TYR A 276 -14.47 -2.65 5.48
N ARG A 277 -15.45 -2.23 4.71
CA ARG A 277 -15.25 -1.55 3.43
C ARG A 277 -15.89 -0.16 3.51
N TRP A 278 -15.07 0.86 3.53
CA TRP A 278 -15.53 2.24 3.42
C TRP A 278 -15.54 2.65 1.96
N ASN A 279 -16.74 2.90 1.44
CA ASN A 279 -16.95 3.36 0.08
C ASN A 279 -17.32 4.84 0.07
N THR A 280 -16.63 5.60 -0.76
CA THR A 280 -16.98 6.97 -1.13
C THR A 280 -17.39 7.00 -2.58
N ARG A 281 -18.61 7.44 -2.86
CA ARG A 281 -19.11 7.66 -4.22
C ARG A 281 -19.30 9.15 -4.48
N PHE A 282 -18.81 9.61 -5.64
CA PHE A 282 -18.99 10.98 -6.07
C PHE A 282 -19.43 11.04 -7.54
N ILE A 283 -20.58 11.68 -7.80
CA ILE A 283 -21.14 11.89 -9.14
C ILE A 283 -20.87 13.34 -9.51
N PHE A 284 -20.03 13.55 -10.52
CA PHE A 284 -19.61 14.88 -10.95
C PHE A 284 -20.73 15.63 -11.66
N LEU A 285 -20.77 16.93 -11.50
CA LEU A 285 -21.69 17.86 -12.15
C LEU A 285 -20.90 18.89 -12.95
N ASP A 286 -21.42 19.27 -14.11
CA ASP A 286 -20.88 20.41 -14.83
C ASP A 286 -21.24 21.72 -14.12
N GLY A 287 -20.41 22.75 -14.32
CA GLY A 287 -20.59 24.04 -13.64
C GLY A 287 -21.97 24.66 -13.79
N HIS A 288 -22.59 24.48 -14.95
CA HIS A 288 -23.94 24.99 -15.21
C HIS A 288 -25.03 24.23 -14.41
N GLU A 289 -24.93 22.91 -14.29
CA GLU A 289 -25.84 22.09 -13.48
C GLU A 289 -25.68 22.38 -11.98
N ALA A 290 -24.42 22.46 -11.52
CA ALA A 290 -24.09 22.82 -10.15
C ALA A 290 -24.70 24.19 -9.78
N LYS A 291 -24.54 25.23 -10.64
CA LYS A 291 -25.14 26.54 -10.46
C LYS A 291 -26.66 26.52 -10.41
N ALA A 292 -27.30 25.72 -11.28
CA ALA A 292 -28.76 25.59 -11.27
C ALA A 292 -29.27 25.02 -9.94
N ILE A 293 -28.56 24.00 -9.39
CA ILE A 293 -28.88 23.39 -8.10
C ILE A 293 -28.64 24.38 -6.96
N MET A 294 -27.49 25.06 -6.93
CA MET A 294 -27.14 26.05 -5.90
C MET A 294 -28.14 27.23 -5.92
N ASN A 295 -28.51 27.73 -7.09
CA ASN A 295 -29.54 28.77 -7.23
C ASN A 295 -30.91 28.32 -6.71
N LYS A 296 -31.28 27.06 -6.89
CA LYS A 296 -32.51 26.49 -6.32
C LYS A 296 -32.45 26.44 -4.77
N HIS A 297 -31.29 26.10 -4.21
CA HIS A 297 -31.08 26.13 -2.75
C HIS A 297 -31.12 27.60 -2.24
N ARG A 298 -30.39 28.53 -2.89
CA ARG A 298 -30.40 29.96 -2.56
C ARG A 298 -31.81 30.54 -2.53
N LYS A 299 -32.62 30.25 -3.56
CA LYS A 299 -34.01 30.70 -3.61
C LYS A 299 -34.87 30.16 -2.47
N LYS A 300 -34.69 28.87 -2.09
CA LYS A 300 -35.39 28.28 -0.95
C LYS A 300 -35.01 28.95 0.38
N TRP A 301 -33.74 29.28 0.56
CA TRP A 301 -33.26 29.99 1.76
C TRP A 301 -33.75 31.42 1.79
N GLN A 302 -33.70 32.15 0.67
CA GLN A 302 -34.24 33.50 0.57
C GLN A 302 -35.76 33.53 0.82
N GLN A 303 -36.50 32.51 0.39
CA GLN A 303 -37.94 32.39 0.70
C GLN A 303 -38.19 32.12 2.18
N LYS A 304 -37.37 31.29 2.83
CA LYS A 304 -37.44 31.11 4.29
C LYS A 304 -37.12 32.41 5.04
N GLN A 305 -36.12 33.17 4.59
CA GLN A 305 -35.81 34.48 5.17
C GLN A 305 -36.99 35.47 5.02
N ARG A 306 -37.67 35.49 3.86
CA ARG A 306 -38.85 36.34 3.66
C ARG A 306 -40.03 35.91 4.53
N GLY A 307 -40.29 34.62 4.62
CA GLY A 307 -41.34 34.09 5.51
C GLY A 307 -41.09 34.37 7.00
N LEU A 308 -39.82 34.35 7.45
CA LEU A 308 -39.43 34.78 8.79
C LEU A 308 -39.51 36.30 8.98
N LYS A 309 -39.15 37.11 7.98
CA LYS A 309 -39.32 38.57 8.05
C LYS A 309 -40.79 38.97 8.18
N ASP A 310 -41.69 38.31 7.46
CA ASP A 310 -43.15 38.59 7.55
C ASP A 310 -43.73 38.13 8.91
N GLN A 311 -43.14 37.14 9.59
CA GLN A 311 -43.52 36.76 10.96
C GLN A 311 -42.86 37.64 12.02
N ILE A 312 -41.64 38.16 11.80
CA ILE A 312 -40.91 39.02 12.74
C ILE A 312 -41.47 40.44 12.75
N PHE A 313 -42.00 40.92 11.62
CA PHE A 313 -42.66 42.23 11.58
C PHE A 313 -43.98 42.29 12.39
N LYS A 314 -44.47 41.16 12.90
CA LYS A 314 -45.63 41.13 13.82
C LYS A 314 -45.25 41.07 15.30
N THR A 315 -43.97 40.92 15.63
CA THR A 315 -43.48 40.95 17.02
C THR A 315 -42.11 41.63 17.07
N SER A 316 -42.09 42.81 17.70
CA SER A 316 -40.91 43.62 17.92
C SER A 316 -39.83 42.88 18.70
N THR A 317 -38.68 42.64 18.11
CA THR A 317 -37.32 42.82 18.62
C THR A 317 -36.33 42.09 17.69
N GLY A 318 -35.43 42.89 17.08
CA GLY A 318 -34.55 42.41 16.03
C GLY A 318 -33.43 41.48 16.52
N ALA A 319 -33.43 40.28 16.01
CA ALA A 319 -32.22 39.51 15.79
C ALA A 319 -32.27 39.02 14.33
N VAL A 320 -31.43 39.60 13.49
CA VAL A 320 -31.17 39.11 12.14
C VAL A 320 -30.47 37.74 12.31
N ASP A 321 -31.02 36.71 11.67
CA ASP A 321 -30.43 35.40 11.65
C ASP A 321 -29.09 35.47 10.89
N LEU A 322 -28.00 35.67 11.65
CA LEU A 322 -26.63 35.77 11.14
C LEU A 322 -26.23 34.50 10.37
N ASP A 323 -26.79 33.35 10.72
CA ASP A 323 -26.55 32.06 10.11
C ASP A 323 -27.05 32.03 8.65
N ALA A 324 -28.20 32.60 8.37
CA ALA A 324 -28.79 32.67 7.03
C ALA A 324 -28.07 33.66 6.10
N LEU A 325 -27.46 34.71 6.66
CA LEU A 325 -26.62 35.66 5.93
C LEU A 325 -25.27 35.05 5.59
N GLN A 326 -24.66 34.31 6.52
CA GLN A 326 -23.38 33.61 6.33
C GLN A 326 -23.52 32.52 5.26
N GLN A 327 -24.58 31.74 5.29
CA GLN A 327 -24.88 30.71 4.29
C GLN A 327 -25.13 31.27 2.88
N THR A 328 -25.64 32.49 2.79
CA THR A 328 -25.85 33.15 1.47
C THR A 328 -24.51 33.59 0.87
N ASN A 329 -23.62 34.16 1.69
CA ASN A 329 -22.27 34.56 1.26
C ASN A 329 -21.41 33.33 0.88
N ASP A 330 -21.51 32.22 1.61
CA ASP A 330 -20.82 30.98 1.31
C ASP A 330 -21.25 30.39 -0.04
N VAL A 331 -22.55 30.48 -0.38
CA VAL A 331 -23.05 30.05 -1.70
C VAL A 331 -22.53 30.95 -2.82
N GLU A 332 -22.41 32.27 -2.60
CA GLU A 332 -21.89 33.21 -3.60
C GLU A 332 -20.39 33.00 -3.84
N SER A 333 -19.58 32.75 -2.79
CA SER A 333 -18.16 32.35 -2.91
C SER A 333 -18.03 31.05 -3.67
N ALA A 334 -18.79 30.02 -3.31
CA ALA A 334 -18.78 28.73 -3.99
C ALA A 334 -19.15 28.85 -5.49
N MET A 335 -20.10 29.71 -5.84
CA MET A 335 -20.46 29.98 -7.23
C MET A 335 -19.35 30.67 -8.03
N SER A 336 -18.59 31.57 -7.41
CA SER A 336 -17.41 32.21 -8.01
C SER A 336 -16.27 31.22 -8.26
N GLU A 337 -16.04 30.32 -7.33
CA GLU A 337 -15.01 29.27 -7.44
C GLU A 337 -15.33 28.24 -8.54
N VAL A 338 -16.62 27.93 -8.75
CA VAL A 338 -17.07 27.14 -9.91
C VAL A 338 -16.79 27.86 -11.24
N GLU A 339 -16.96 29.20 -11.28
CA GLU A 339 -16.69 29.99 -12.48
C GLU A 339 -15.20 30.02 -12.84
N SER A 340 -14.34 30.04 -11.84
CA SER A 340 -12.88 29.99 -12.04
C SER A 340 -12.37 28.62 -12.52
N GLY A 341 -13.19 27.55 -12.43
CA GLY A 341 -12.80 26.18 -12.79
C GLY A 341 -11.86 25.51 -11.80
N VAL A 342 -11.58 26.12 -10.66
CA VAL A 342 -10.71 25.57 -9.61
C VAL A 342 -11.39 24.43 -8.85
N LEU A 343 -12.70 24.48 -8.71
CA LEU A 343 -13.52 23.49 -8.04
C LEU A 343 -14.66 22.99 -8.94
N LYS A 344 -15.03 21.73 -8.78
CA LYS A 344 -16.28 21.19 -9.30
C LYS A 344 -17.14 20.66 -8.17
N PHE A 345 -18.43 20.68 -8.37
CA PHE A 345 -19.41 20.14 -7.44
C PHE A 345 -19.91 18.78 -7.91
N GLY A 346 -20.38 17.99 -6.97
CA GLY A 346 -20.99 16.71 -7.26
C GLY A 346 -21.78 16.19 -6.08
N TYR A 347 -22.52 15.12 -6.33
CA TYR A 347 -23.24 14.39 -5.30
C TYR A 347 -22.32 13.40 -4.61
N HIS A 348 -22.08 13.63 -3.33
CA HIS A 348 -21.26 12.77 -2.48
C HIS A 348 -22.14 11.78 -1.72
N THR A 349 -21.64 10.55 -1.56
CA THR A 349 -22.23 9.54 -0.67
C THR A 349 -21.09 8.73 -0.07
N ALA A 350 -21.04 8.62 1.25
CA ALA A 350 -20.05 7.77 1.92
C ALA A 350 -20.77 6.78 2.85
N ASN A 351 -20.43 5.50 2.69
CA ASN A 351 -20.97 4.40 3.44
C ASN A 351 -19.85 3.50 3.93
N ILE A 352 -19.89 3.08 5.18
CA ILE A 352 -19.03 2.03 5.71
C ILE A 352 -19.85 0.75 5.81
N ILE A 353 -19.42 -0.28 5.13
CA ILE A 353 -20.05 -1.58 5.06
C ILE A 353 -19.28 -2.54 5.98
N VAL A 354 -19.98 -3.12 6.95
CA VAL A 354 -19.46 -4.19 7.82
C VAL A 354 -20.24 -5.45 7.50
N MET A 355 -19.54 -6.57 7.33
CA MET A 355 -20.13 -7.87 7.05
C MET A 355 -19.62 -8.89 8.06
N HIS A 356 -20.51 -9.71 8.62
CA HIS A 356 -20.16 -10.75 9.58
C HIS A 356 -21.18 -11.89 9.55
N ASP A 357 -20.74 -13.12 9.83
CA ASP A 357 -21.61 -14.30 9.86
C ASP A 357 -22.52 -14.28 11.11
N ASP A 358 -22.03 -13.75 12.23
CA ASP A 358 -22.78 -13.57 13.47
C ASP A 358 -23.43 -12.18 13.54
N PRO A 359 -24.77 -12.08 13.58
CA PRO A 359 -25.49 -10.81 13.65
C PRO A 359 -25.26 -10.03 14.96
N VAL A 360 -24.91 -10.70 16.07
CA VAL A 360 -24.63 -10.03 17.34
C VAL A 360 -23.30 -9.28 17.24
N VAL A 361 -22.26 -9.97 16.76
CA VAL A 361 -20.93 -9.38 16.52
C VAL A 361 -21.03 -8.24 15.50
N LEU A 362 -21.82 -8.42 14.44
CA LEU A 362 -22.05 -7.37 13.43
C LEU A 362 -22.61 -6.08 14.06
N LYS A 363 -23.62 -6.21 14.93
CA LYS A 363 -24.24 -5.05 15.62
C LYS A 363 -23.24 -4.31 16.50
N GLU A 364 -22.43 -5.04 17.25
CA GLU A 364 -21.38 -4.46 18.09
C GLU A 364 -20.32 -3.72 17.24
N GLN A 365 -19.85 -4.35 16.17
CA GLN A 365 -18.89 -3.74 15.25
C GLN A 365 -19.46 -2.49 14.59
N ALA A 366 -20.70 -2.54 14.10
CA ALA A 366 -21.37 -1.38 13.50
C ALA A 366 -21.50 -0.20 14.46
N GLN A 367 -21.78 -0.45 15.75
CA GLN A 367 -21.82 0.60 16.77
C GLN A 367 -20.44 1.20 17.05
N LYS A 368 -19.38 0.37 17.09
CA LYS A 368 -17.99 0.86 17.26
C LYS A 368 -17.59 1.75 16.11
N VAL A 369 -17.86 1.33 14.86
CA VAL A 369 -17.58 2.13 13.66
C VAL A 369 -18.37 3.44 13.70
N ARG A 370 -19.67 3.39 14.00
CA ARG A 370 -20.51 4.59 14.13
C ARG A 370 -19.94 5.56 15.16
N LYS A 371 -19.52 5.07 16.32
CA LYS A 371 -18.93 5.90 17.38
C LYS A 371 -17.65 6.59 16.91
N ALA A 372 -16.75 5.86 16.24
CA ALA A 372 -15.51 6.43 15.69
C ALA A 372 -15.79 7.57 14.68
N ILE A 373 -16.81 7.42 13.82
CA ILE A 373 -17.21 8.45 12.88
C ILE A 373 -17.75 9.70 13.59
N LEU A 374 -18.57 9.51 14.65
CA LEU A 374 -19.09 10.63 15.44
C LEU A 374 -17.98 11.38 16.16
N GLU A 375 -16.95 10.70 16.65
CA GLU A 375 -15.76 11.30 17.29
C GLU A 375 -14.94 12.16 16.31
N LEU A 376 -15.01 11.87 15.01
CA LEU A 376 -14.40 12.69 13.95
C LEU A 376 -15.23 13.94 13.55
N GLY A 377 -16.39 14.14 14.19
CA GLY A 377 -17.27 15.27 13.92
C GLY A 377 -18.26 15.07 12.77
N PHE A 378 -18.36 13.87 12.21
CA PHE A 378 -19.37 13.55 11.22
C PHE A 378 -20.67 13.10 11.87
N GLY A 379 -21.80 13.32 11.21
CA GLY A 379 -23.04 12.61 11.51
C GLY A 379 -22.95 11.18 10.95
N ALA A 380 -23.38 10.19 11.74
CA ALA A 380 -23.36 8.80 11.31
C ALA A 380 -24.64 8.06 11.73
N ARG A 381 -25.18 7.29 10.79
CA ARG A 381 -26.39 6.48 10.99
C ARG A 381 -26.17 5.06 10.49
N ILE A 382 -26.60 4.09 11.31
CA ILE A 382 -26.75 2.71 10.83
C ILE A 382 -28.06 2.65 10.03
N GLU A 383 -27.98 2.31 8.76
CA GLU A 383 -29.13 2.21 7.88
C GLU A 383 -29.96 0.97 8.24
N THR A 384 -31.28 1.10 8.12
CA THR A 384 -32.25 0.05 8.38
C THR A 384 -33.12 -0.18 7.15
N ILE A 385 -34.15 0.65 6.93
CA ILE A 385 -35.05 0.52 5.77
C ILE A 385 -34.29 0.68 4.47
N ASN A 386 -33.29 1.56 4.41
CA ASN A 386 -32.48 1.83 3.22
C ASN A 386 -31.17 1.01 3.16
N ALA A 387 -31.02 -0.01 4.02
CA ALA A 387 -29.76 -0.75 4.12
C ALA A 387 -29.34 -1.41 2.79
N VAL A 388 -30.28 -2.08 2.11
CA VAL A 388 -30.05 -2.71 0.80
C VAL A 388 -29.68 -1.68 -0.26
N GLU A 389 -30.41 -0.57 -0.35
CA GLU A 389 -30.15 0.49 -1.33
C GLU A 389 -28.81 1.19 -1.07
N ALA A 390 -28.47 1.45 0.20
CA ALA A 390 -27.19 2.04 0.57
C ALA A 390 -26.02 1.10 0.26
N TRP A 391 -26.17 -0.20 0.50
CA TRP A 391 -25.19 -1.22 0.13
C TRP A 391 -25.04 -1.32 -1.39
N LEU A 392 -26.14 -1.47 -2.16
CA LEU A 392 -26.10 -1.49 -3.62
C LEU A 392 -25.46 -0.22 -4.20
N GLY A 393 -25.80 0.95 -3.65
CA GLY A 393 -25.21 2.22 -4.06
C GLY A 393 -23.73 2.36 -3.74
N SER A 394 -23.16 1.50 -2.89
CA SER A 394 -21.73 1.43 -2.61
C SER A 394 -20.96 0.48 -3.53
N LEU A 395 -21.65 -0.30 -4.36
CA LEU A 395 -21.00 -1.20 -5.31
C LEU A 395 -20.43 -0.40 -6.50
N PRO A 396 -19.22 -0.73 -6.98
CA PRO A 396 -18.62 -0.04 -8.10
C PRO A 396 -19.55 0.04 -9.32
N GLY A 397 -19.67 1.22 -9.94
CA GLY A 397 -20.50 1.42 -11.13
C GLY A 397 -22.00 1.59 -10.89
N HIS A 398 -22.48 1.49 -9.66
CA HIS A 398 -23.89 1.67 -9.33
C HIS A 398 -24.24 3.15 -9.13
N SER A 399 -24.91 3.76 -10.10
CA SER A 399 -25.34 5.16 -10.08
C SER A 399 -26.75 5.38 -9.55
N GLN A 400 -27.63 4.38 -9.67
CA GLN A 400 -29.08 4.48 -9.47
C GLN A 400 -29.46 4.52 -7.99
N TYR A 401 -28.83 3.70 -7.16
CA TYR A 401 -29.12 3.58 -5.74
C TYR A 401 -28.43 4.69 -4.94
N ASN A 402 -29.11 5.81 -4.81
CA ASN A 402 -28.56 6.97 -4.12
C ASN A 402 -29.56 7.51 -3.08
N VAL A 403 -29.44 6.98 -1.86
CA VAL A 403 -30.33 7.31 -0.74
C VAL A 403 -30.16 8.77 -0.31
N ARG A 404 -28.93 9.28 -0.28
CA ARG A 404 -28.60 10.65 0.09
C ARG A 404 -27.71 11.29 -0.96
N ARG A 405 -27.90 12.60 -1.18
CA ARG A 405 -27.21 13.37 -2.22
C ARG A 405 -26.75 14.73 -1.70
N PRO A 406 -25.91 14.80 -0.66
CA PRO A 406 -25.30 16.07 -0.29
C PRO A 406 -24.44 16.58 -1.45
N LEU A 407 -24.51 17.87 -1.68
CA LEU A 407 -23.71 18.55 -2.70
C LEU A 407 -22.41 19.01 -2.03
N LEU A 408 -21.27 18.48 -2.49
CA LEU A 408 -19.94 18.85 -2.02
C LEU A 408 -19.07 19.25 -3.21
N HIS A 409 -17.97 19.95 -2.95
CA HIS A 409 -16.98 20.27 -3.98
C HIS A 409 -15.80 19.27 -3.95
N THR A 410 -15.05 19.25 -5.03
CA THR A 410 -13.97 18.29 -5.26
C THR A 410 -12.81 18.40 -4.27
N LEU A 411 -12.56 19.58 -3.68
CA LEU A 411 -11.54 19.75 -2.64
C LEU A 411 -11.95 19.06 -1.33
N ASN A 412 -13.22 19.23 -0.88
CA ASN A 412 -13.72 18.45 0.27
C ASN A 412 -13.67 16.94 0.00
N LEU A 413 -13.99 16.53 -1.24
CA LEU A 413 -13.83 15.13 -1.62
C LEU A 413 -12.38 14.69 -1.44
N SER A 414 -11.40 15.45 -1.95
CA SER A 414 -9.98 15.13 -1.85
C SER A 414 -9.51 14.98 -0.40
N ASP A 415 -10.00 15.81 0.51
CA ASP A 415 -9.68 15.74 1.94
C ASP A 415 -10.23 14.46 2.62
N MET A 416 -11.38 13.99 2.15
CA MET A 416 -12.05 12.80 2.70
C MET A 416 -11.62 11.49 2.04
N LEU A 417 -10.88 11.54 0.93
CA LEU A 417 -10.35 10.32 0.29
C LEU A 417 -9.13 9.78 1.06
N PRO A 418 -8.87 8.46 1.00
CA PRO A 418 -7.71 7.85 1.62
C PRO A 418 -6.44 8.14 0.80
N ILE A 419 -5.98 9.40 0.85
CA ILE A 419 -4.80 9.89 0.13
C ILE A 419 -3.49 9.54 0.84
N THR A 420 -3.58 9.16 2.10
CA THR A 420 -2.47 8.65 2.91
C THR A 420 -2.69 7.18 3.23
N SER A 421 -1.64 6.41 3.34
CA SER A 421 -1.73 5.00 3.70
C SER A 421 -0.63 4.61 4.67
N VAL A 422 -0.94 3.76 5.64
CA VAL A 422 0.09 3.06 6.41
C VAL A 422 0.69 2.00 5.49
N TRP A 423 1.96 2.21 5.11
CA TRP A 423 2.64 1.24 4.28
C TRP A 423 3.04 0.01 5.09
N ALA A 424 2.44 -1.12 4.79
CA ALA A 424 2.73 -2.39 5.47
C ALA A 424 4.02 -3.09 5.01
N GLY A 425 4.87 -2.43 4.21
CA GLY A 425 6.05 -3.05 3.59
C GLY A 425 5.72 -3.86 2.32
N ASN A 426 6.75 -4.26 1.59
CA ASN A 426 6.60 -5.08 0.39
C ASN A 426 6.11 -6.49 0.76
N GLU A 427 5.27 -7.07 -0.08
CA GLU A 427 4.76 -8.43 0.10
C GLU A 427 5.86 -9.48 0.01
N PHE A 428 6.78 -9.28 -0.91
CA PHE A 428 7.97 -10.09 -1.13
C PHE A 428 9.23 -9.25 -0.97
N ASN A 429 10.36 -9.92 -0.70
CA ASN A 429 11.65 -9.25 -0.66
C ASN A 429 11.96 -8.62 -2.03
N PRO A 430 12.27 -7.32 -2.09
CA PRO A 430 12.48 -6.62 -3.36
C PRO A 430 13.83 -6.91 -4.02
N CYS A 431 14.74 -7.61 -3.35
CA CYS A 431 16.08 -7.88 -3.86
C CYS A 431 16.06 -8.95 -4.96
N PRO A 432 16.55 -8.66 -6.17
CA PRO A 432 16.53 -9.58 -7.30
C PRO A 432 17.52 -10.77 -7.14
N PHE A 433 18.43 -10.71 -6.17
CA PHE A 433 19.37 -11.78 -5.88
C PHE A 433 18.78 -12.89 -4.99
N TYR A 434 17.61 -12.67 -4.38
CA TYR A 434 16.87 -13.72 -3.69
C TYR A 434 15.96 -14.48 -4.66
N PRO A 435 15.60 -15.73 -4.35
CA PRO A 435 14.60 -16.45 -5.12
C PRO A 435 13.31 -15.64 -5.29
N GLU A 436 12.64 -15.80 -6.43
CA GLU A 436 11.36 -15.13 -6.69
C GLU A 436 10.35 -15.44 -5.57
N GLN A 437 9.57 -14.43 -5.19
CA GLN A 437 8.57 -14.50 -4.12
C GLN A 437 9.15 -14.82 -2.74
N SER A 438 10.44 -14.57 -2.50
CA SER A 438 11.02 -14.69 -1.15
C SER A 438 10.26 -13.82 -0.16
N PRO A 439 9.93 -14.34 1.04
CA PRO A 439 9.20 -13.56 2.04
C PRO A 439 10.03 -12.37 2.54
N PRO A 440 9.40 -11.36 3.17
CA PRO A 440 10.12 -10.31 3.88
C PRO A 440 10.98 -10.90 5.00
N LEU A 441 12.01 -10.17 5.40
CA LEU A 441 12.98 -10.64 6.42
C LEU A 441 12.27 -10.98 7.74
N THR A 442 11.36 -10.13 8.18
CA THR A 442 10.55 -10.35 9.37
C THR A 442 9.30 -9.46 9.37
N TYR A 443 8.41 -9.70 10.33
CA TYR A 443 7.25 -8.84 10.62
C TYR A 443 7.49 -8.09 11.92
N THR A 444 7.19 -6.80 11.91
CA THR A 444 7.30 -5.92 13.09
C THR A 444 5.95 -5.30 13.40
N ALA A 445 5.73 -4.94 14.68
CA ALA A 445 4.54 -4.23 15.11
C ALA A 445 4.62 -2.74 14.74
N THR A 446 3.47 -2.15 14.42
CA THR A 446 3.28 -0.70 14.34
C THR A 446 2.47 -0.22 15.55
N THR A 447 2.24 1.08 15.65
CA THR A 447 1.37 1.66 16.68
C THR A 447 -0.12 1.31 16.49
N GLY A 448 -0.51 0.78 15.32
CA GLY A 448 -1.84 0.28 14.99
C GLY A 448 -1.88 -1.23 14.84
N HIS A 449 -2.95 -1.74 14.25
CA HIS A 449 -3.13 -3.18 13.98
C HIS A 449 -2.51 -3.65 12.66
N THR A 450 -1.83 -2.77 11.93
CA THR A 450 -1.18 -3.11 10.65
C THR A 450 0.24 -3.60 10.92
N PRO A 451 0.59 -4.86 10.63
CA PRO A 451 1.96 -5.32 10.74
C PRO A 451 2.83 -4.70 9.64
N PHE A 452 4.11 -4.50 9.94
CA PHE A 452 5.07 -4.01 8.94
C PHE A 452 5.99 -5.14 8.48
N ARG A 453 6.02 -5.37 7.18
CA ARG A 453 6.88 -6.35 6.51
C ARG A 453 8.26 -5.73 6.30
N LEU A 454 9.18 -6.05 7.19
CA LEU A 454 10.53 -5.49 7.14
C LEU A 454 11.36 -6.23 6.09
N SER A 455 11.88 -5.50 5.13
CA SER A 455 12.97 -5.88 4.23
C SER A 455 14.05 -4.82 4.29
N LEU A 456 15.32 -5.23 4.30
CA LEU A 456 16.45 -4.29 4.38
C LEU A 456 16.92 -3.83 3.00
N HIS A 457 16.27 -4.27 1.93
CA HIS A 457 16.63 -3.96 0.56
C HIS A 457 15.66 -2.97 -0.09
N VAL A 458 16.22 -2.09 -0.91
CA VAL A 458 15.48 -1.28 -1.88
C VAL A 458 16.04 -1.65 -3.26
N GLY A 459 15.33 -2.48 -4.00
CA GLY A 459 15.88 -3.16 -5.17
C GLY A 459 17.06 -4.05 -4.77
N ASP A 460 18.20 -3.88 -5.43
CA ASP A 460 19.46 -4.61 -5.17
C ASP A 460 20.31 -4.01 -4.03
N VAL A 461 19.95 -2.83 -3.51
CA VAL A 461 20.72 -2.12 -2.48
C VAL A 461 20.18 -2.47 -1.09
N GLY A 462 21.04 -3.09 -0.26
CA GLY A 462 20.69 -3.56 1.10
C GLY A 462 21.44 -2.85 2.24
N HIS A 463 21.98 -1.64 2.03
CA HIS A 463 22.70 -0.91 3.08
C HIS A 463 21.75 -0.37 4.13
N THR A 464 22.00 -0.71 5.40
CA THR A 464 21.16 -0.29 6.52
C THR A 464 22.02 0.32 7.63
N LEU A 465 21.64 1.49 8.12
CA LEU A 465 22.26 2.15 9.27
C LEU A 465 21.30 2.13 10.46
N MET A 466 21.74 1.55 11.59
CA MET A 466 20.95 1.48 12.82
C MET A 466 21.55 2.41 13.88
N LEU A 467 20.83 3.48 14.21
CA LEU A 467 21.22 4.46 15.21
C LEU A 467 20.30 4.37 16.44
N GLY A 468 20.85 4.67 17.61
CA GLY A 468 20.08 4.73 18.85
C GLY A 468 20.95 4.90 20.08
N LYS A 469 20.34 5.31 21.20
CA LYS A 469 21.03 5.47 22.48
C LYS A 469 21.56 4.13 23.02
N THR A 470 22.56 4.21 23.89
CA THR A 470 23.06 3.04 24.64
C THR A 470 21.94 2.42 25.47
N GLY A 471 21.86 1.09 25.51
CA GLY A 471 20.78 0.35 26.18
C GLY A 471 19.46 0.30 25.42
N GLY A 472 19.36 0.89 24.23
CA GLY A 472 18.14 0.90 23.40
C GLY A 472 17.86 -0.39 22.60
N GLY A 473 18.59 -1.48 22.85
CA GLY A 473 18.34 -2.78 22.21
C GLY A 473 18.94 -2.97 20.81
N LYS A 474 19.83 -2.04 20.34
CA LYS A 474 20.45 -2.14 19.00
C LYS A 474 21.12 -3.50 18.71
N SER A 475 21.95 -3.98 19.62
CA SER A 475 22.68 -5.25 19.45
C SER A 475 21.72 -6.43 19.42
N THR A 476 20.66 -6.43 20.22
CA THR A 476 19.62 -7.45 20.22
C THR A 476 18.85 -7.44 18.90
N ALA A 477 18.48 -6.25 18.41
CA ALA A 477 17.80 -6.11 17.12
C ALA A 477 18.69 -6.58 15.96
N LEU A 478 19.98 -6.23 15.98
CA LEU A 478 20.94 -6.68 14.97
C LEU A 478 21.11 -8.19 14.98
N ALA A 479 21.25 -8.80 16.16
CA ALA A 479 21.32 -10.25 16.30
C ALA A 479 20.04 -10.95 15.81
N PHE A 480 18.87 -10.38 16.13
CA PHE A 480 17.58 -10.88 15.63
C PHE A 480 17.51 -10.80 14.09
N LEU A 481 17.88 -9.69 13.48
CA LEU A 481 17.89 -9.54 12.02
C LEU A 481 18.88 -10.50 11.36
N ALA A 482 20.06 -10.70 11.96
CA ALA A 482 21.03 -11.67 11.50
C ALA A 482 20.46 -13.10 11.54
N ALA A 483 19.80 -13.49 12.64
CA ALA A 483 19.13 -14.79 12.74
C ALA A 483 18.02 -14.97 11.69
N GLN A 484 17.25 -13.90 11.39
CA GLN A 484 16.18 -13.96 10.41
C GLN A 484 16.67 -14.07 8.96
N HIS A 485 17.90 -13.68 8.64
CA HIS A 485 18.49 -13.88 7.31
C HIS A 485 18.61 -15.35 6.92
N PHE A 486 18.76 -16.25 7.88
CA PHE A 486 18.84 -17.69 7.63
C PHE A 486 17.53 -18.33 7.15
N ARG A 487 16.44 -17.55 7.03
CA ARG A 487 15.23 -18.01 6.32
C ARG A 487 15.43 -18.14 4.82
N TYR A 488 16.41 -17.43 4.26
CA TYR A 488 16.73 -17.52 2.84
C TYR A 488 17.72 -18.66 2.58
N PRO A 489 17.51 -19.47 1.53
CA PRO A 489 18.44 -20.56 1.20
C PRO A 489 19.87 -20.02 1.00
N ASP A 490 20.85 -20.77 1.49
CA ASP A 490 22.28 -20.50 1.32
C ASP A 490 22.76 -19.16 1.86
N ALA A 491 21.97 -18.50 2.72
CA ALA A 491 22.34 -17.23 3.34
C ALA A 491 23.53 -17.40 4.28
N GLN A 492 24.47 -16.47 4.20
CA GLN A 492 25.62 -16.35 5.09
C GLN A 492 25.62 -14.99 5.77
N VAL A 493 26.05 -14.95 7.03
CA VAL A 493 26.16 -13.73 7.80
C VAL A 493 27.60 -13.59 8.31
N PHE A 494 28.25 -12.50 7.92
CA PHE A 494 29.57 -12.10 8.43
C PHE A 494 29.37 -10.92 9.39
N SER A 495 29.77 -11.12 10.65
CA SER A 495 29.61 -10.10 11.68
C SER A 495 30.97 -9.62 12.17
N PHE A 496 31.21 -8.31 12.07
CA PHE A 496 32.37 -7.65 12.68
C PHE A 496 31.89 -6.93 13.93
N ASP A 497 32.22 -7.48 15.10
CA ASP A 497 31.68 -7.04 16.39
C ASP A 497 32.79 -6.57 17.32
N LYS A 498 32.60 -5.39 17.93
CA LYS A 498 33.44 -4.89 18.99
C LYS A 498 32.70 -4.97 20.33
N GLY A 499 32.94 -5.98 21.12
CA GLY A 499 32.33 -6.10 22.45
C GLY A 499 31.50 -7.36 22.67
N TYR A 500 31.73 -8.40 21.89
CA TYR A 500 31.19 -9.76 22.08
C TYR A 500 29.65 -9.88 21.97
N SER A 501 28.97 -8.92 21.41
CA SER A 501 27.50 -8.93 21.31
C SER A 501 26.99 -10.03 20.37
N GLY A 502 27.76 -10.40 19.34
CA GLY A 502 27.47 -11.49 18.39
C GLY A 502 27.87 -12.88 18.88
N PHE A 503 28.69 -13.01 19.95
CA PHE A 503 29.27 -14.25 20.40
C PHE A 503 28.23 -15.36 20.66
N VAL A 504 27.20 -15.04 21.43
CA VAL A 504 26.19 -16.03 21.84
C VAL A 504 25.42 -16.57 20.62
N LEU A 505 24.97 -15.69 19.73
CA LEU A 505 24.25 -16.09 18.53
C LEU A 505 25.13 -16.91 17.60
N CYS A 506 26.35 -16.47 17.35
CA CYS A 506 27.31 -17.17 16.48
C CYS A 506 27.53 -18.61 16.94
N ASN A 507 27.87 -18.82 18.21
CA ASN A 507 28.10 -20.15 18.75
C ASN A 507 26.83 -21.01 18.82
N ALA A 508 25.68 -20.42 19.20
CA ALA A 508 24.42 -21.14 19.31
C ALA A 508 23.88 -21.58 17.93
N ALA A 509 24.18 -20.83 16.88
CA ALA A 509 23.86 -21.18 15.51
C ALA A 509 24.90 -22.10 14.84
N GLY A 510 25.95 -22.48 15.56
CA GLY A 510 27.02 -23.33 15.00
C GLY A 510 27.98 -22.60 14.08
N GLY A 511 28.05 -21.29 14.17
CA GLY A 511 28.97 -20.44 13.39
C GLY A 511 30.38 -20.45 13.93
N ALA A 512 31.35 -20.06 13.10
CA ALA A 512 32.73 -19.86 13.50
C ALA A 512 32.90 -18.49 14.14
N TYR A 513 33.33 -18.46 15.38
CA TYR A 513 33.63 -17.24 16.12
C TYR A 513 35.15 -17.05 16.27
N TYR A 514 35.63 -15.90 15.87
CA TYR A 514 37.06 -15.58 15.93
C TYR A 514 37.26 -14.37 16.85
N ASP A 515 37.90 -14.58 18.00
CA ASP A 515 38.27 -13.53 18.92
C ASP A 515 39.61 -12.90 18.49
N ILE A 516 39.52 -11.84 17.67
CA ILE A 516 40.68 -11.14 17.12
C ILE A 516 41.31 -10.28 18.21
N ALA A 517 42.58 -10.52 18.56
CA ALA A 517 43.36 -9.80 19.57
C ALA A 517 42.83 -9.91 21.02
N GLY A 518 42.01 -10.90 21.34
CA GLY A 518 41.66 -11.25 22.73
C GLY A 518 42.87 -11.79 23.50
N GLU A 519 42.87 -11.63 24.84
CA GLU A 519 44.00 -12.05 25.71
C GLU A 519 44.36 -13.54 25.58
N HIS A 520 43.42 -14.39 25.17
CA HIS A 520 43.59 -15.83 25.02
C HIS A 520 43.46 -16.30 23.56
N SER A 521 43.50 -15.35 22.60
CA SER A 521 43.38 -15.68 21.19
C SER A 521 44.69 -16.27 20.65
N GLU A 522 44.59 -17.43 20.02
CA GLU A 522 45.70 -18.04 19.25
C GLU A 522 45.68 -17.60 17.77
N LEU A 523 44.79 -16.70 17.41
CA LEU A 523 44.68 -16.19 16.04
C LEU A 523 45.85 -15.29 15.70
N ALA A 524 46.53 -15.61 14.63
CA ALA A 524 47.59 -14.80 14.06
C ALA A 524 47.41 -14.71 12.55
N PHE A 525 47.82 -13.60 11.98
CA PHE A 525 47.62 -13.28 10.57
C PHE A 525 48.95 -12.99 9.87
N CYS A 526 49.00 -13.34 8.60
CA CYS A 526 50.04 -12.95 7.67
C CYS A 526 49.47 -12.06 6.55
N PRO A 527 49.22 -10.77 6.81
CA PRO A 527 48.53 -9.89 5.88
C PRO A 527 49.21 -9.73 4.54
N LEU A 528 50.54 -9.96 4.49
CA LEU A 528 51.36 -9.86 3.27
C LEU A 528 51.57 -11.24 2.59
N ALA A 529 50.88 -12.31 3.01
CA ALA A 529 51.01 -13.63 2.45
C ALA A 529 50.68 -13.69 0.95
N GLN A 530 49.62 -12.97 0.55
CA GLN A 530 49.14 -12.96 -0.82
C GLN A 530 49.44 -11.58 -1.45
N ILE A 531 50.60 -11.45 -2.09
CA ILE A 531 51.03 -10.23 -2.80
C ILE A 531 51.62 -10.60 -4.18
N ASP A 532 51.00 -11.60 -4.82
CA ASP A 532 51.48 -12.10 -6.11
C ASP A 532 51.02 -11.26 -7.30
N THR A 533 49.88 -10.65 -7.20
CA THR A 533 49.32 -9.77 -8.26
C THR A 533 49.61 -8.28 -7.99
N LYS A 534 49.55 -7.46 -9.05
CA LYS A 534 49.71 -6.01 -8.92
C LYS A 534 48.63 -5.36 -8.03
N GLU A 535 47.42 -5.92 -8.04
CA GLU A 535 46.32 -5.42 -7.23
C GLU A 535 46.57 -5.68 -5.74
N GLU A 536 47.03 -6.90 -5.40
CA GLU A 536 47.39 -7.26 -4.03
C GLU A 536 48.61 -6.46 -3.54
N GLN A 537 49.60 -6.22 -4.40
CA GLN A 537 50.72 -5.34 -4.07
C GLN A 537 50.28 -3.91 -3.81
N SER A 538 49.35 -3.37 -4.60
CA SER A 538 48.78 -2.03 -4.37
C SER A 538 48.04 -1.95 -3.03
N TRP A 539 47.23 -2.96 -2.72
CA TRP A 539 46.57 -3.09 -1.43
C TRP A 539 47.58 -3.16 -0.28
N ALA A 540 48.63 -3.95 -0.42
CA ALA A 540 49.69 -4.09 0.60
C ALA A 540 50.38 -2.74 0.88
N VAL A 541 50.63 -1.93 -0.16
CA VAL A 541 51.20 -0.58 0.00
C VAL A 541 50.26 0.30 0.82
N GLU A 542 49.00 0.36 0.48
CA GLU A 542 47.99 1.17 1.19
C GLU A 542 47.82 0.69 2.66
N TRP A 543 47.84 -0.62 2.86
CA TRP A 543 47.75 -1.20 4.21
C TRP A 543 48.95 -0.83 5.06
N VAL A 544 50.17 -0.92 4.56
CA VAL A 544 51.40 -0.50 5.26
C VAL A 544 51.40 1.01 5.51
N GLU A 545 50.96 1.83 4.55
CA GLU A 545 50.78 3.28 4.79
C GLU A 545 49.83 3.54 5.94
N THR A 546 48.74 2.80 6.04
CA THR A 546 47.77 2.90 7.14
C THR A 546 48.43 2.56 8.49
N LEU A 547 49.23 1.51 8.58
CA LEU A 547 49.96 1.16 9.79
C LEU A 547 50.92 2.26 10.23
N LEU A 548 51.63 2.89 9.28
CA LEU A 548 52.52 4.02 9.54
C LEU A 548 51.77 5.24 10.05
N VAL A 549 50.63 5.56 9.42
CA VAL A 549 49.78 6.69 9.86
C VAL A 549 49.23 6.47 11.28
N LEU A 550 48.85 5.23 11.61
CA LEU A 550 48.41 4.86 12.97
C LEU A 550 49.50 5.06 14.01
N GLN A 551 50.76 5.01 13.64
CA GLN A 551 51.91 5.33 14.50
C GLN A 551 52.36 6.80 14.42
N GLY A 552 51.54 7.68 13.78
CA GLY A 552 51.80 9.11 13.69
C GLY A 552 52.80 9.51 12.60
N ALA A 553 53.17 8.59 11.70
CA ALA A 553 54.07 8.90 10.59
C ALA A 553 53.35 9.69 9.49
N THR A 554 54.03 10.68 8.90
CA THR A 554 53.53 11.40 7.72
C THR A 554 54.02 10.70 6.45
N ILE A 555 53.10 10.29 5.57
CA ILE A 555 53.44 9.62 4.32
C ILE A 555 53.86 10.68 3.29
N THR A 556 55.09 10.60 2.83
CA THR A 556 55.61 11.40 1.71
C THR A 556 55.67 10.55 0.43
N PRO A 557 55.77 11.18 -0.75
CA PRO A 557 55.96 10.44 -1.99
C PRO A 557 57.20 9.51 -1.98
N ASN A 558 58.26 9.92 -1.30
CA ASN A 558 59.45 9.09 -1.10
C ASN A 558 59.18 7.85 -0.25
N ASN A 559 58.42 8.03 0.85
CA ASN A 559 58.00 6.88 1.70
C ASN A 559 57.18 5.86 0.90
N ARG A 560 56.25 6.35 0.07
CA ARG A 560 55.43 5.50 -0.79
C ARG A 560 56.28 4.68 -1.77
N SER A 561 57.30 5.29 -2.43
CA SER A 561 58.22 4.55 -3.30
C SER A 561 59.01 3.47 -2.52
N LEU A 562 59.50 3.78 -1.31
CA LEU A 562 60.23 2.82 -0.48
C LEU A 562 59.32 1.62 -0.06
N ILE A 563 58.07 1.91 0.28
CA ILE A 563 57.09 0.87 0.60
C ILE A 563 56.81 -0.01 -0.60
N PHE A 564 56.56 0.60 -1.78
CA PHE A 564 56.30 -0.12 -3.02
C PHE A 564 57.46 -1.02 -3.41
N ASP A 565 58.69 -0.52 -3.36
CA ASP A 565 59.90 -1.28 -3.68
C ASP A 565 60.10 -2.46 -2.67
N ALA A 566 59.79 -2.25 -1.41
CA ALA A 566 59.85 -3.30 -0.39
C ALA A 566 58.79 -4.38 -0.61
N VAL A 567 57.53 -4.00 -0.94
CA VAL A 567 56.45 -4.93 -1.30
C VAL A 567 56.83 -5.75 -2.53
N GLN A 568 57.41 -5.12 -3.58
CA GLN A 568 57.88 -5.81 -4.77
C GLN A 568 58.98 -6.84 -4.44
N ARG A 569 59.97 -6.48 -3.62
CA ARG A 569 61.00 -7.42 -3.19
C ARG A 569 60.43 -8.59 -2.37
N LEU A 570 59.49 -8.27 -1.44
CA LEU A 570 58.83 -9.26 -0.61
C LEU A 570 58.01 -10.23 -1.45
N SER A 571 57.38 -9.82 -2.55
CA SER A 571 56.59 -10.70 -3.42
C SER A 571 57.40 -11.87 -4.01
N HIS A 572 58.71 -11.69 -4.12
CA HIS A 572 59.64 -12.75 -4.56
C HIS A 572 60.20 -13.57 -3.41
N SER A 573 59.91 -13.25 -2.14
CA SER A 573 60.36 -13.99 -0.97
C SER A 573 59.45 -15.18 -0.69
N SER A 574 60.03 -16.26 -0.14
CA SER A 574 59.31 -17.41 0.40
C SER A 574 58.70 -17.13 1.79
N VAL A 575 59.19 -16.13 2.48
CA VAL A 575 58.72 -15.69 3.79
C VAL A 575 58.20 -14.27 3.61
N ARG A 576 56.92 -14.04 3.96
CA ARG A 576 56.23 -12.79 3.71
C ARG A 576 55.63 -12.17 4.98
N THR A 577 56.39 -12.31 6.08
CA THR A 577 56.01 -11.72 7.37
C THR A 577 56.28 -10.21 7.41
N LEU A 578 55.66 -9.51 8.36
CA LEU A 578 55.96 -8.09 8.58
C LEU A 578 57.41 -7.86 9.04
N THR A 579 58.01 -8.77 9.83
CA THR A 579 59.42 -8.73 10.18
C THR A 579 60.30 -8.78 8.95
N GLU A 580 60.01 -9.66 7.98
CA GLU A 580 60.78 -9.73 6.72
C GLU A 580 60.59 -8.46 5.90
N PHE A 581 59.38 -7.93 5.83
CA PHE A 581 59.08 -6.65 5.17
C PHE A 581 59.89 -5.48 5.77
N VAL A 582 59.86 -5.34 7.08
CA VAL A 582 60.59 -4.28 7.81
C VAL A 582 62.10 -4.37 7.62
N SER A 583 62.63 -5.57 7.48
CA SER A 583 64.06 -5.77 7.20
C SER A 583 64.48 -5.15 5.87
N GLN A 584 63.59 -5.02 4.92
CA GLN A 584 63.84 -4.45 3.58
C GLN A 584 63.64 -2.93 3.52
N ILE A 585 63.13 -2.28 4.58
CA ILE A 585 62.97 -0.81 4.67
C ILE A 585 64.24 -0.19 5.21
N GLN A 586 64.80 0.77 4.45
CA GLN A 586 66.04 1.49 4.87
C GLN A 586 65.76 2.66 5.83
N ASP A 587 64.59 3.27 5.76
CA ASP A 587 64.20 4.40 6.60
C ASP A 587 64.04 3.98 8.05
N VAL A 588 64.82 4.61 8.93
CA VAL A 588 64.84 4.30 10.38
C VAL A 588 63.53 4.64 11.06
N GLY A 589 62.90 5.77 10.65
CA GLY A 589 61.61 6.18 11.21
C GLY A 589 60.50 5.22 10.87
N MET A 590 60.43 4.83 9.62
CA MET A 590 59.42 3.83 9.17
C MET A 590 59.63 2.46 9.84
N ARG A 591 60.89 2.00 9.94
CA ARG A 591 61.19 0.75 10.67
C ARG A 591 60.77 0.83 12.12
N SER A 592 61.07 1.92 12.80
CA SER A 592 60.69 2.09 14.21
C SER A 592 59.19 2.08 14.40
N ALA A 593 58.44 2.72 13.51
CA ALA A 593 56.98 2.72 13.53
C ALA A 593 56.38 1.34 13.27
N LEU A 594 56.88 0.61 12.26
CA LEU A 594 56.37 -0.71 11.88
C LEU A 594 56.79 -1.82 12.86
N ASN A 595 57.88 -1.65 13.61
CA ASN A 595 58.30 -2.62 14.65
C ASN A 595 57.22 -2.86 15.70
N TYR A 596 56.28 -1.93 15.90
CA TYR A 596 55.11 -2.12 16.76
C TYR A 596 54.28 -3.32 16.36
N TYR A 597 54.28 -3.67 15.09
CA TYR A 597 53.47 -4.77 14.48
C TYR A 597 54.27 -6.01 14.15
N THR A 598 55.61 -6.01 14.34
CA THR A 598 56.48 -7.16 14.12
C THR A 598 56.59 -8.02 15.36
N VAL A 599 57.25 -9.18 15.25
CA VAL A 599 57.55 -10.10 16.36
C VAL A 599 58.21 -9.37 17.55
N ALA A 600 58.91 -8.28 17.35
CA ALA A 600 59.53 -7.48 18.39
C ALA A 600 58.57 -6.50 19.11
N GLY A 601 57.37 -6.31 18.58
CA GLY A 601 56.39 -5.35 19.06
C GLY A 601 55.14 -5.97 19.69
N PRO A 602 54.30 -5.15 20.32
CA PRO A 602 53.08 -5.62 21.02
C PRO A 602 52.07 -6.37 20.17
N LEU A 603 51.93 -6.03 18.89
CA LEU A 603 50.97 -6.63 17.98
C LEU A 603 51.58 -7.67 17.03
N GLY A 604 52.86 -8.03 17.23
CA GLY A 604 53.52 -9.03 16.38
C GLY A 604 52.91 -10.43 16.49
N HIS A 605 52.43 -10.77 17.68
CA HIS A 605 51.71 -12.05 17.88
C HIS A 605 50.45 -12.15 17.03
N LEU A 606 49.87 -11.01 16.63
CA LEU A 606 48.66 -10.97 15.83
C LEU A 606 48.94 -10.83 14.33
N LEU A 607 49.91 -10.01 13.91
CA LEU A 607 50.07 -9.55 12.53
C LEU A 607 51.35 -10.02 11.82
N ASP A 608 52.21 -10.79 12.53
CA ASP A 608 53.53 -11.20 12.03
C ASP A 608 53.69 -12.73 12.00
N ALA A 609 52.62 -13.43 11.68
CA ALA A 609 52.63 -14.88 11.53
C ALA A 609 53.18 -15.29 10.16
N GLU A 610 53.68 -16.52 10.04
CA GLU A 610 54.10 -17.09 8.75
C GLU A 610 52.89 -17.51 7.88
N LYS A 611 51.74 -17.77 8.48
CA LYS A 611 50.50 -18.20 7.82
C LYS A 611 49.29 -17.66 8.57
N ASP A 612 48.20 -17.41 7.85
CA ASP A 612 46.92 -17.02 8.44
C ASP A 612 46.35 -18.13 9.31
N GLY A 613 45.92 -17.77 10.51
CA GLY A 613 45.24 -18.65 11.46
C GLY A 613 43.75 -18.85 11.19
N LEU A 614 43.16 -18.16 10.21
CA LEU A 614 41.80 -18.41 9.74
C LEU A 614 41.79 -19.63 8.83
N LYS A 615 40.91 -20.59 9.13
CA LYS A 615 40.69 -21.80 8.33
C LYS A 615 39.51 -21.59 7.38
#